data_56e86d6a44c5488672d20aa97e74ff60
#
_entry.id   56e86d6a44c5488672d20aa97e74ff60
#
_cell.length_a   1.000
_cell.length_b   1.000
_cell.length_c   1.000
_cell.angle_alpha   90.00
_cell.angle_beta   90.00
_cell.angle_gamma   90.00
#
_symmetry.space_group_name_H-M   'P 1'
#
loop_
_entity.id
_entity.type
_entity.pdbx_description
1 polymer ?
#
loop_
_entity_poly.entity_id
_entity_poly.type
_entity_poly.pdbx_seq_one_letter_code
_entity_poly.pdbx_strand_id
1 'polypeptide(L)'
;MGDCTSERVTCDANKLTPCASRLLTESLVSKVRTIQAKAAEKITRAAAGQGVPAAALYRAVGMDPEVLSDPDARIPFAQIVALYEQAATLTGDEAFGLHVGEHADPTNFDVLGYSVINSPTFGDALDRVVRYNSIWTNGSCFTVEAVNGQTRVVYLYLDEAIRERRQDAEMTFAALAVLGRRVTQVDWSPSEIRFQHERPRETTEHERIFQCPIVFAATTNEVVFDSVYSSLPIMKADPSLCALLDRHAGELLARYPREDSLVERIRALLKDELNGGDASLEVVAEKLGMSARTLQRKLHTSGTSHQELLDEMRRELAVRYLREPGMAVCEVAYLLGFSESSAFHRAFKRWTGKTPSEFRRR
;
A
#
# COMPACT_ATOMS: atom_id res chain seq x y z
N MET A 1 -24.53 -19.05 -51.97
CA MET A 1 -23.45 -18.04 -52.00
C MET A 1 -24.03 -16.79 -51.33
N GLY A 2 -23.84 -16.60 -50.07
CA GLY A 2 -24.28 -15.47 -49.25
C GLY A 2 -23.10 -14.86 -48.59
N ASP A 3 -22.79 -13.67 -48.99
CA ASP A 3 -21.64 -12.84 -48.65
C ASP A 3 -21.68 -12.50 -47.13
N CYS A 4 -20.69 -12.92 -46.41
CA CYS A 4 -20.56 -12.62 -44.99
C CYS A 4 -19.62 -11.41 -44.84
N THR A 5 -20.19 -10.21 -45.07
CA THR A 5 -19.50 -8.96 -44.78
C THR A 5 -19.30 -8.82 -43.28
N SER A 6 -18.04 -8.86 -42.86
CA SER A 6 -17.62 -8.61 -41.47
C SER A 6 -17.83 -7.11 -41.14
N GLU A 7 -18.94 -6.74 -40.55
CA GLU A 7 -19.08 -5.47 -39.87
C GLU A 7 -18.12 -5.41 -38.66
N ARG A 8 -17.10 -4.57 -38.77
CA ARG A 8 -16.29 -4.16 -37.61
C ARG A 8 -17.16 -3.28 -36.73
N VAL A 9 -17.77 -3.87 -35.72
CA VAL A 9 -18.44 -3.10 -34.67
C VAL A 9 -17.33 -2.50 -33.80
N THR A 10 -16.97 -1.25 -34.10
CA THR A 10 -16.16 -0.43 -33.18
C THR A 10 -17.06 -0.03 -32.01
N CYS A 11 -16.74 -0.52 -30.82
CA CYS A 11 -17.44 -0.11 -29.60
C CYS A 11 -16.96 1.29 -29.22
N ASP A 12 -17.85 2.29 -29.29
CA ASP A 12 -17.55 3.67 -28.97
C ASP A 12 -17.59 3.85 -27.43
N ALA A 13 -16.49 4.29 -26.83
CA ALA A 13 -16.34 4.47 -25.38
C ALA A 13 -17.40 5.38 -24.74
N ASN A 14 -18.04 6.26 -25.56
CA ASN A 14 -19.09 7.17 -25.10
C ASN A 14 -20.50 6.56 -25.04
N LYS A 15 -20.66 5.24 -25.31
CA LYS A 15 -21.96 4.55 -25.35
C LYS A 15 -22.06 3.38 -24.35
N LEU A 16 -21.48 3.52 -23.16
CA LEU A 16 -21.71 2.55 -22.09
C LEU A 16 -23.16 2.65 -21.60
N THR A 17 -23.78 1.50 -21.36
CA THR A 17 -25.15 1.46 -20.80
C THR A 17 -25.14 1.98 -19.36
N PRO A 18 -26.24 2.54 -18.83
CA PRO A 18 -26.35 2.96 -17.43
C PRO A 18 -26.05 1.82 -16.44
N CYS A 19 -26.26 0.57 -16.84
CA CYS A 19 -25.92 -0.63 -16.07
C CYS A 19 -24.40 -0.80 -15.90
N ALA A 20 -23.63 -0.59 -16.97
CA ALA A 20 -22.16 -0.68 -16.91
C ALA A 20 -21.54 0.37 -15.96
N SER A 21 -22.03 1.60 -16.04
CA SER A 21 -21.57 2.69 -15.14
C SER A 21 -21.90 2.41 -13.67
N ARG A 22 -23.07 1.83 -13.38
CA ARG A 22 -23.49 1.49 -12.02
C ARG A 22 -22.65 0.36 -11.41
N LEU A 23 -22.30 -0.66 -12.20
CA LEU A 23 -21.47 -1.77 -11.73
C LEU A 23 -20.04 -1.37 -11.46
N LEU A 24 -19.50 -0.41 -12.21
CA LEU A 24 -18.18 0.18 -11.93
C LEU A 24 -18.15 0.88 -10.55
N THR A 25 -19.26 1.55 -10.17
CA THR A 25 -19.38 2.21 -8.87
C THR A 25 -19.71 1.27 -7.72
N GLU A 26 -20.52 0.24 -7.93
CA GLU A 26 -20.90 -0.75 -6.90
C GLU A 26 -19.79 -1.79 -6.61
N SER A 27 -18.79 -1.95 -7.51
CA SER A 27 -17.62 -2.83 -7.30
C SER A 27 -16.66 -2.33 -6.22
N LEU A 28 -16.85 -1.11 -5.73
CA LEU A 28 -16.01 -0.44 -4.74
C LEU A 28 -16.53 -0.60 -3.30
N VAL A 29 -16.99 -1.77 -2.87
CA VAL A 29 -17.00 -2.06 -1.44
C VAL A 29 -15.55 -2.34 -1.03
N SER A 30 -14.80 -1.29 -0.85
CA SER A 30 -13.49 -1.31 -0.22
C SER A 30 -13.67 -1.92 1.17
N LYS A 31 -13.06 -3.07 1.42
CA LYS A 31 -12.90 -3.53 2.81
C LYS A 31 -12.17 -2.44 3.56
N VAL A 32 -12.69 -2.04 4.71
CA VAL A 32 -12.10 -1.02 5.56
C VAL A 32 -10.67 -1.41 5.91
N ARG A 33 -9.69 -0.63 5.46
CA ARG A 33 -8.29 -0.80 5.84
C ARG A 33 -8.10 -0.37 7.28
N THR A 34 -7.38 -1.15 8.06
CA THR A 34 -7.28 -0.95 9.52
C THR A 34 -5.84 -0.88 10.00
N ILE A 35 -5.68 -0.31 11.19
CA ILE A 35 -4.43 -0.24 11.94
C ILE A 35 -4.72 -0.57 13.40
N GLN A 36 -3.74 -1.03 14.16
CA GLN A 36 -3.89 -1.21 15.59
C GLN A 36 -4.25 0.11 16.27
N ALA A 37 -5.29 0.10 17.14
CA ALA A 37 -5.86 1.30 17.75
C ALA A 37 -4.83 2.06 18.62
N LYS A 38 -3.89 1.35 19.24
CA LYS A 38 -2.79 1.96 20.02
C LYS A 38 -1.88 2.92 19.22
N ALA A 39 -1.94 2.89 17.87
CA ALA A 39 -1.26 3.88 17.04
C ALA A 39 -1.69 5.33 17.39
N ALA A 40 -2.93 5.53 17.89
CA ALA A 40 -3.42 6.83 18.29
C ALA A 40 -2.72 7.41 19.53
N GLU A 41 -2.21 6.55 20.43
CA GLU A 41 -1.62 6.99 21.70
C GLU A 41 -0.39 7.89 21.51
N LYS A 42 0.51 7.54 20.57
CA LYS A 42 1.71 8.33 20.32
C LYS A 42 1.35 9.73 19.78
N ILE A 43 0.33 9.81 18.92
CA ILE A 43 -0.14 11.05 18.30
C ILE A 43 -0.74 11.95 19.40
N THR A 44 -1.66 11.40 20.18
CA THR A 44 -2.34 12.15 21.24
C THR A 44 -1.41 12.56 22.38
N ARG A 45 -0.40 11.72 22.69
CA ARG A 45 0.64 12.06 23.68
C ARG A 45 1.50 13.23 23.21
N ALA A 46 1.93 13.22 21.93
CA ALA A 46 2.70 14.31 21.35
C ALA A 46 1.90 15.63 21.33
N ALA A 47 0.65 15.56 20.90
CA ALA A 47 -0.25 16.73 20.89
C ALA A 47 -0.57 17.26 22.30
N ALA A 48 -0.73 16.37 23.29
CA ALA A 48 -0.92 16.76 24.68
C ALA A 48 0.30 17.52 25.23
N GLY A 49 1.51 17.14 24.85
CA GLY A 49 2.73 17.87 25.16
C GLY A 49 2.75 19.29 24.62
N GLN A 50 1.95 19.58 23.59
CA GLN A 50 1.76 20.89 22.97
C GLN A 50 0.43 21.56 23.37
N GLY A 51 -0.23 21.07 24.43
CA GLY A 51 -1.43 21.66 25.01
C GLY A 51 -2.75 21.25 24.36
N VAL A 52 -2.76 20.30 23.43
CA VAL A 52 -3.98 19.80 22.78
C VAL A 52 -4.46 18.51 23.46
N PRO A 53 -5.62 18.52 24.15
CA PRO A 53 -6.11 17.33 24.83
C PRO A 53 -6.57 16.25 23.86
N ALA A 54 -6.29 14.97 24.18
CA ALA A 54 -6.64 13.81 23.35
C ALA A 54 -8.13 13.77 22.96
N ALA A 55 -9.02 14.16 23.88
CA ALA A 55 -10.47 14.23 23.62
C ALA A 55 -10.85 15.20 22.49
N ALA A 56 -10.07 16.25 22.26
CA ALA A 56 -10.31 17.17 21.15
C ALA A 56 -9.96 16.49 19.81
N LEU A 57 -8.85 15.77 19.77
CA LEU A 57 -8.40 15.01 18.60
C LEU A 57 -9.37 13.88 18.24
N TYR A 58 -9.77 13.07 19.23
CA TYR A 58 -10.71 11.97 18.99
C TYR A 58 -12.04 12.48 18.43
N ARG A 59 -12.54 13.59 18.95
CA ARG A 59 -13.75 14.25 18.46
C ARG A 59 -13.60 14.74 17.03
N ALA A 60 -12.45 15.31 16.69
CA ALA A 60 -12.20 15.85 15.36
C ALA A 60 -12.23 14.77 14.26
N VAL A 61 -11.83 13.53 14.58
CA VAL A 61 -11.80 12.40 13.62
C VAL A 61 -12.93 11.39 13.83
N GLY A 62 -13.88 11.66 14.73
CA GLY A 62 -14.99 10.75 15.03
C GLY A 62 -14.53 9.40 15.63
N MET A 63 -13.48 9.41 16.45
CA MET A 63 -12.92 8.21 17.08
C MET A 63 -13.49 8.04 18.48
N ASP A 64 -13.99 6.82 18.77
CA ASP A 64 -14.41 6.45 20.11
C ASP A 64 -13.16 6.08 20.95
N PRO A 65 -12.85 6.81 22.03
CA PRO A 65 -11.71 6.49 22.89
C PRO A 65 -11.82 5.14 23.61
N GLU A 66 -13.03 4.57 23.79
CA GLU A 66 -13.21 3.27 24.44
C GLU A 66 -12.54 2.15 23.68
N VAL A 67 -12.34 2.30 22.35
CA VAL A 67 -11.64 1.31 21.52
C VAL A 67 -10.20 1.09 21.98
N LEU A 68 -9.58 2.07 22.64
CA LEU A 68 -8.21 1.97 23.14
C LEU A 68 -8.07 1.08 24.40
N SER A 69 -9.18 0.70 25.02
CA SER A 69 -9.17 -0.19 26.18
C SER A 69 -8.87 -1.66 25.82
N ASP A 70 -9.07 -2.02 24.55
CA ASP A 70 -8.71 -3.33 24.00
C ASP A 70 -7.34 -3.25 23.30
N PRO A 71 -6.31 -3.95 23.82
CA PRO A 71 -4.95 -3.91 23.24
C PRO A 71 -4.88 -4.46 21.81
N ASP A 72 -5.81 -5.32 21.42
CA ASP A 72 -5.88 -5.93 20.09
C ASP A 72 -6.84 -5.22 19.13
N ALA A 73 -7.49 -4.14 19.60
CA ALA A 73 -8.44 -3.38 18.80
C ALA A 73 -7.79 -2.79 17.54
N ARG A 74 -8.57 -2.77 16.48
CA ARG A 74 -8.19 -2.16 15.20
C ARG A 74 -9.21 -1.10 14.82
N ILE A 75 -8.72 0.01 14.27
CA ILE A 75 -9.52 1.13 13.79
C ILE A 75 -9.25 1.38 12.31
N PRO A 76 -10.13 2.10 11.59
CA PRO A 76 -9.87 2.49 10.22
C PRO A 76 -8.53 3.23 10.09
N PHE A 77 -7.69 2.82 9.14
CA PHE A 77 -6.39 3.45 8.90
C PHE A 77 -6.55 4.93 8.54
N ALA A 78 -7.60 5.27 7.78
CA ALA A 78 -7.94 6.66 7.45
C ALA A 78 -8.14 7.55 8.69
N GLN A 79 -8.64 7.01 9.81
CA GLN A 79 -8.78 7.77 11.05
C GLN A 79 -7.42 8.12 11.67
N ILE A 80 -6.44 7.23 11.60
CA ILE A 80 -5.08 7.53 12.09
C ILE A 80 -4.40 8.57 11.21
N VAL A 81 -4.52 8.45 9.89
CA VAL A 81 -3.97 9.46 8.97
C VAL A 81 -4.61 10.83 9.23
N ALA A 82 -5.95 10.88 9.36
CA ALA A 82 -6.66 12.10 9.71
C ALA A 82 -6.27 12.64 11.10
N LEU A 83 -5.96 11.75 12.05
CA LEU A 83 -5.54 12.16 13.40
C LEU A 83 -4.21 12.92 13.38
N TYR A 84 -3.25 12.51 12.54
CA TYR A 84 -2.01 13.26 12.32
C TYR A 84 -2.26 14.64 11.74
N GLU A 85 -3.09 14.76 10.70
CA GLU A 85 -3.40 16.05 10.06
C GLU A 85 -4.15 17.00 11.03
N GLN A 86 -5.09 16.45 11.81
CA GLN A 86 -5.81 17.22 12.83
C GLN A 86 -4.89 17.64 13.99
N ALA A 87 -3.95 16.79 14.39
CA ALA A 87 -2.96 17.13 15.40
C ALA A 87 -2.08 18.30 14.95
N ALA A 88 -1.56 18.26 13.72
CA ALA A 88 -0.80 19.37 13.15
C ALA A 88 -1.60 20.68 13.13
N THR A 89 -2.88 20.60 12.74
CA THR A 89 -3.78 21.76 12.69
C THR A 89 -4.05 22.34 14.08
N LEU A 90 -4.38 21.50 15.06
CA LEU A 90 -4.78 21.96 16.40
C LEU A 90 -3.60 22.42 17.26
N THR A 91 -2.42 21.86 17.06
CA THR A 91 -1.17 22.30 17.72
C THR A 91 -0.57 23.53 17.05
N GLY A 92 -0.87 23.77 15.77
CA GLY A 92 -0.19 24.77 14.95
C GLY A 92 1.21 24.36 14.54
N ASP A 93 1.58 23.08 14.71
CA ASP A 93 2.87 22.52 14.34
C ASP A 93 2.80 21.95 12.92
N GLU A 94 3.23 22.70 11.92
CA GLU A 94 3.23 22.26 10.51
C GLU A 94 4.12 21.04 10.27
N ALA A 95 5.09 20.76 11.14
CA ALA A 95 6.02 19.63 11.07
C ALA A 95 5.68 18.51 12.07
N PHE A 96 4.43 18.45 12.55
CA PHE A 96 4.01 17.52 13.61
C PHE A 96 4.37 16.07 13.34
N GLY A 97 4.15 15.59 12.11
CA GLY A 97 4.52 14.24 11.70
C GLY A 97 6.02 13.98 11.84
N LEU A 98 6.85 14.92 11.38
CA LEU A 98 8.31 14.83 11.50
C LEU A 98 8.74 14.74 12.99
N HIS A 99 8.18 15.57 13.85
CA HIS A 99 8.51 15.58 15.28
C HIS A 99 8.08 14.28 15.98
N VAL A 100 6.90 13.73 15.64
CA VAL A 100 6.47 12.43 16.15
C VAL A 100 7.39 11.31 15.66
N GLY A 101 7.82 11.36 14.40
CA GLY A 101 8.75 10.38 13.82
C GLY A 101 10.14 10.45 14.43
N GLU A 102 10.66 11.65 14.69
CA GLU A 102 11.95 11.86 15.36
C GLU A 102 12.00 11.25 16.76
N HIS A 103 10.88 11.30 17.47
CA HIS A 103 10.74 10.71 18.82
C HIS A 103 10.16 9.29 18.80
N ALA A 104 10.14 8.64 17.62
CA ALA A 104 9.63 7.29 17.52
C ALA A 104 10.43 6.31 18.40
N ASP A 105 9.71 5.45 19.09
CA ASP A 105 10.27 4.31 19.83
C ASP A 105 9.84 3.01 19.15
N PRO A 106 10.76 2.08 18.86
CA PRO A 106 10.40 0.81 18.23
C PRO A 106 9.31 0.05 18.99
N THR A 107 9.30 0.14 20.31
CA THR A 107 8.31 -0.56 21.16
C THR A 107 6.87 -0.08 20.90
N ASN A 108 6.69 1.10 20.32
CA ASN A 108 5.37 1.62 19.94
C ASN A 108 4.75 0.86 18.75
N PHE A 109 5.52 0.01 18.06
CA PHE A 109 5.06 -0.79 16.92
C PHE A 109 4.87 -2.27 17.28
N ASP A 110 4.80 -2.60 18.58
CA ASP A 110 4.57 -3.94 19.09
C ASP A 110 5.58 -4.98 18.57
N VAL A 111 5.10 -6.20 18.25
CA VAL A 111 5.90 -7.31 17.72
C VAL A 111 6.77 -6.85 16.53
N LEU A 112 6.23 -5.99 15.64
CA LEU A 112 6.99 -5.44 14.53
C LEU A 112 8.21 -4.66 15.02
N GLY A 113 8.02 -3.74 15.96
CA GLY A 113 9.11 -2.91 16.48
C GLY A 113 10.18 -3.73 17.20
N TYR A 114 9.77 -4.68 18.03
CA TYR A 114 10.71 -5.59 18.69
C TYR A 114 11.47 -6.48 17.70
N SER A 115 10.81 -6.95 16.61
CA SER A 115 11.46 -7.73 15.57
C SER A 115 12.52 -6.91 14.83
N VAL A 116 12.25 -5.63 14.56
CA VAL A 116 13.17 -4.69 13.91
C VAL A 116 14.46 -4.50 14.73
N ILE A 117 14.35 -4.17 16.02
CA ILE A 117 15.53 -3.86 16.85
C ILE A 117 16.36 -5.08 17.24
N ASN A 118 15.82 -6.29 17.08
CA ASN A 118 16.54 -7.54 17.31
C ASN A 118 17.02 -8.21 16.02
N SER A 119 16.87 -7.55 14.86
CA SER A 119 17.37 -8.03 13.58
C SER A 119 18.90 -8.01 13.55
N PRO A 120 19.56 -8.95 12.86
CA PRO A 120 21.02 -8.98 12.78
C PRO A 120 21.61 -7.73 12.11
N THR A 121 20.99 -7.28 11.01
CA THR A 121 21.41 -6.10 10.24
C THR A 121 20.25 -5.15 9.98
N PHE A 122 20.56 -3.93 9.53
CA PHE A 122 19.55 -2.96 9.14
C PHE A 122 18.74 -3.45 7.92
N GLY A 123 19.36 -4.15 6.97
CA GLY A 123 18.66 -4.78 5.86
C GLY A 123 17.66 -5.86 6.33
N ASP A 124 18.07 -6.74 7.25
CA ASP A 124 17.17 -7.72 7.86
C ASP A 124 15.99 -7.05 8.59
N ALA A 125 16.22 -5.89 9.21
CA ALA A 125 15.18 -5.10 9.85
C ALA A 125 14.16 -4.56 8.82
N LEU A 126 14.63 -4.04 7.69
CA LEU A 126 13.77 -3.59 6.60
C LEU A 126 12.95 -4.74 5.99
N ASP A 127 13.56 -5.91 5.82
CA ASP A 127 12.84 -7.10 5.34
C ASP A 127 11.73 -7.51 6.31
N ARG A 128 11.95 -7.37 7.63
CA ARG A 128 10.91 -7.62 8.64
C ARG A 128 9.81 -6.56 8.60
N VAL A 129 10.14 -5.29 8.38
CA VAL A 129 9.13 -4.26 8.16
C VAL A 129 8.25 -4.65 6.97
N VAL A 130 8.82 -5.02 5.83
CA VAL A 130 8.05 -5.46 4.66
C VAL A 130 7.18 -6.69 4.98
N ARG A 131 7.75 -7.66 5.70
CA ARG A 131 7.09 -8.94 5.97
C ARG A 131 5.97 -8.84 7.00
N TYR A 132 6.17 -8.04 8.06
CA TYR A 132 5.30 -8.02 9.24
C TYR A 132 4.43 -6.76 9.36
N ASN A 133 4.52 -5.82 8.41
CA ASN A 133 3.72 -4.58 8.45
C ASN A 133 2.22 -4.84 8.63
N SER A 134 1.68 -5.91 8.05
CA SER A 134 0.25 -6.23 8.12
C SER A 134 -0.24 -6.58 9.52
N ILE A 135 0.66 -7.02 10.43
CA ILE A 135 0.32 -7.18 11.84
C ILE A 135 -0.03 -5.81 12.44
N TRP A 136 0.69 -4.77 12.05
CA TRP A 136 0.47 -3.40 12.48
C TRP A 136 -0.66 -2.72 11.72
N THR A 137 -0.58 -2.67 10.39
CA THR A 137 -1.59 -2.04 9.52
C THR A 137 -1.70 -2.74 8.18
N ASN A 138 -2.92 -2.87 7.65
CA ASN A 138 -3.18 -3.25 6.26
C ASN A 138 -3.61 -2.06 5.38
N GLY A 139 -3.47 -0.83 5.89
CA GLY A 139 -3.76 0.41 5.16
C GLY A 139 -2.59 0.94 4.36
N SER A 140 -1.38 0.50 4.68
CA SER A 140 -0.15 0.86 3.99
C SER A 140 0.81 -0.31 3.91
N CYS A 141 1.86 -0.17 3.10
CA CYS A 141 2.88 -1.19 2.96
C CYS A 141 4.22 -0.62 2.51
N PHE A 142 5.26 -1.41 2.70
CA PHE A 142 6.61 -1.08 2.26
C PHE A 142 7.08 -2.02 1.17
N THR A 143 7.89 -1.49 0.23
CA THR A 143 8.73 -2.30 -0.63
C THR A 143 10.18 -1.89 -0.44
N VAL A 144 11.09 -2.85 -0.55
CA VAL A 144 12.53 -2.62 -0.47
C VAL A 144 13.17 -3.22 -1.72
N GLU A 145 13.96 -2.44 -2.41
CA GLU A 145 14.69 -2.86 -3.60
C GLU A 145 16.13 -2.35 -3.55
N ALA A 146 17.10 -3.24 -3.80
CA ALA A 146 18.50 -2.87 -3.97
C ALA A 146 18.87 -2.87 -5.46
N VAL A 147 19.23 -1.69 -6.00
CA VAL A 147 19.56 -1.49 -7.41
C VAL A 147 20.76 -0.56 -7.52
N ASN A 148 21.76 -0.96 -8.32
CA ASN A 148 22.94 -0.14 -8.61
C ASN A 148 23.68 0.41 -7.37
N GLY A 149 23.76 -0.40 -6.31
CA GLY A 149 24.42 -0.01 -5.06
C GLY A 149 23.60 0.90 -4.15
N GLN A 150 22.37 1.19 -4.51
CA GLN A 150 21.41 1.94 -3.68
C GLN A 150 20.27 1.03 -3.21
N THR A 151 19.82 1.25 -2.00
CA THR A 151 18.59 0.66 -1.45
C THR A 151 17.48 1.69 -1.47
N ARG A 152 16.35 1.33 -2.05
CA ARG A 152 15.13 2.13 -2.11
C ARG A 152 14.08 1.51 -1.21
N VAL A 153 13.55 2.30 -0.28
CA VAL A 153 12.41 1.93 0.56
C VAL A 153 11.23 2.79 0.12
N VAL A 154 10.17 2.16 -0.37
CA VAL A 154 8.96 2.85 -0.85
C VAL A 154 7.83 2.60 0.14
N TYR A 155 7.13 3.66 0.53
CA TYR A 155 5.94 3.61 1.37
C TYR A 155 4.69 3.89 0.55
N LEU A 156 3.77 2.94 0.54
CA LEU A 156 2.57 2.95 -0.29
C LEU A 156 1.32 2.96 0.58
N TYR A 157 0.38 3.83 0.26
CA TYR A 157 -0.99 3.76 0.77
C TYR A 157 -1.79 2.78 -0.09
N LEU A 158 -2.55 1.92 0.57
CA LEU A 158 -3.40 0.91 -0.08
C LEU A 158 -4.87 1.36 -0.22
N ASP A 159 -5.18 2.57 0.26
CA ASP A 159 -6.46 3.24 0.10
C ASP A 159 -6.23 4.62 -0.54
N GLU A 160 -6.54 4.72 -1.82
CA GLU A 160 -6.39 5.95 -2.60
C GLU A 160 -7.41 7.04 -2.22
N ALA A 161 -8.46 6.70 -1.47
CA ALA A 161 -9.42 7.66 -0.97
C ALA A 161 -8.82 8.61 0.10
N ILE A 162 -7.73 8.20 0.74
CA ILE A 162 -6.99 9.01 1.71
C ILE A 162 -6.18 10.07 0.95
N ARG A 163 -6.68 11.31 0.87
CA ARG A 163 -6.06 12.41 0.12
C ARG A 163 -5.03 13.18 0.95
N GLU A 164 -5.42 13.59 2.15
CA GLU A 164 -4.56 14.30 3.09
C GLU A 164 -3.79 13.27 3.92
N ARG A 165 -2.50 13.14 3.68
CA ARG A 165 -1.64 12.09 4.26
C ARG A 165 -0.18 12.51 4.43
N ARG A 166 0.05 13.83 4.43
CA ARG A 166 1.37 14.42 4.52
C ARG A 166 2.06 14.05 5.84
N GLN A 167 1.38 14.32 6.95
CA GLN A 167 1.94 14.13 8.29
C GLN A 167 2.30 12.66 8.58
N ASP A 168 1.49 11.71 8.08
CA ASP A 168 1.78 10.28 8.23
C ASP A 168 2.99 9.83 7.40
N ALA A 169 3.13 10.33 6.15
CA ALA A 169 4.29 10.03 5.31
C ALA A 169 5.59 10.61 5.90
N GLU A 170 5.54 11.87 6.35
CA GLU A 170 6.66 12.54 7.00
C GLU A 170 7.07 11.83 8.29
N MET A 171 6.11 11.44 9.13
CA MET A 171 6.35 10.65 10.35
C MET A 171 7.03 9.33 10.04
N THR A 172 6.54 8.63 9.03
CA THR A 172 7.05 7.29 8.66
C THR A 172 8.52 7.37 8.25
N PHE A 173 8.91 8.35 7.45
CA PHE A 173 10.30 8.48 7.01
C PHE A 173 11.21 9.09 8.05
N ALA A 174 10.72 10.02 8.88
CA ALA A 174 11.46 10.51 10.02
C ALA A 174 11.77 9.37 11.01
N ALA A 175 10.78 8.54 11.32
CA ALA A 175 10.97 7.35 12.15
C ALA A 175 11.99 6.38 11.54
N LEU A 176 11.92 6.09 10.23
CA LEU A 176 12.85 5.19 9.56
C LEU A 176 14.29 5.72 9.64
N ALA A 177 14.52 6.99 9.34
CA ALA A 177 15.85 7.60 9.37
C ALA A 177 16.43 7.65 10.80
N VAL A 178 15.62 8.13 11.75
CA VAL A 178 16.09 8.31 13.15
C VAL A 178 16.27 6.95 13.84
N LEU A 179 15.33 6.01 13.68
CA LEU A 179 15.49 4.67 14.24
C LEU A 179 16.66 3.93 13.59
N GLY A 180 16.83 4.04 12.26
CA GLY A 180 17.97 3.45 11.57
C GLY A 180 19.32 3.91 12.15
N ARG A 181 19.52 5.22 12.34
CA ARG A 181 20.72 5.78 13.01
C ARG A 181 20.87 5.26 14.44
N ARG A 182 19.77 5.25 15.20
CA ARG A 182 19.76 4.81 16.61
C ARG A 182 20.15 3.34 16.79
N VAL A 183 19.58 2.45 15.96
CA VAL A 183 19.82 1.00 16.13
C VAL A 183 21.17 0.55 15.59
N THR A 184 21.67 1.21 14.54
CA THR A 184 23.02 0.96 13.97
C THR A 184 24.12 1.70 14.71
N GLN A 185 23.79 2.77 15.44
CA GLN A 185 24.74 3.72 16.05
C GLN A 185 25.70 4.37 15.04
N VAL A 186 25.27 4.48 13.80
CA VAL A 186 25.96 5.17 12.71
C VAL A 186 25.14 6.37 12.29
N ASP A 187 25.77 7.53 12.20
CA ASP A 187 25.14 8.77 11.72
C ASP A 187 25.15 8.79 10.18
N TRP A 188 24.28 7.99 9.59
CA TRP A 188 24.09 7.91 8.15
C TRP A 188 22.95 8.80 7.69
N SER A 189 23.01 9.25 6.45
CA SER A 189 21.93 10.02 5.84
C SER A 189 21.45 9.34 4.57
N PRO A 190 20.16 9.44 4.24
CA PRO A 190 19.67 9.09 2.92
C PRO A 190 20.42 9.86 1.82
N SER A 191 20.52 9.28 0.65
CA SER A 191 21.00 10.00 -0.54
C SER A 191 19.94 10.97 -1.06
N GLU A 192 18.65 10.61 -0.90
CA GLU A 192 17.48 11.40 -1.30
C GLU A 192 16.22 10.87 -0.60
N ILE A 193 15.31 11.80 -0.32
CA ILE A 193 13.92 11.46 0.07
C ILE A 193 12.94 12.07 -0.93
N ARG A 194 11.90 11.32 -1.25
CA ARG A 194 10.82 11.76 -2.13
C ARG A 194 9.48 11.67 -1.42
N PHE A 195 8.68 12.73 -1.54
CA PHE A 195 7.31 12.78 -1.03
C PHE A 195 6.32 13.05 -2.15
N GLN A 196 5.18 12.37 -2.10
CA GLN A 196 4.07 12.59 -3.04
C GLN A 196 3.36 13.93 -2.81
N HIS A 197 3.35 14.43 -1.59
CA HIS A 197 2.70 15.70 -1.29
C HIS A 197 3.49 16.90 -1.82
N GLU A 198 2.78 18.00 -2.01
CA GLU A 198 3.37 19.28 -2.41
C GLU A 198 4.37 19.81 -1.37
N ARG A 199 5.28 20.66 -1.81
CA ARG A 199 6.27 21.27 -0.93
C ARG A 199 5.59 22.11 0.14
N PRO A 200 5.82 21.87 1.44
CA PRO A 200 5.30 22.72 2.52
C PRO A 200 5.95 24.12 2.48
N ARG A 201 5.34 25.07 3.18
CA ARG A 201 5.88 26.43 3.24
C ARG A 201 7.25 26.47 3.90
N GLU A 202 7.42 25.71 4.98
CA GLU A 202 8.67 25.60 5.73
C GLU A 202 9.21 24.20 5.61
N THR A 203 10.53 24.08 5.29
CA THR A 203 11.23 22.79 5.13
C THR A 203 12.43 22.64 6.06
N THR A 204 12.64 23.58 6.97
CA THR A 204 13.77 23.58 7.91
C THR A 204 13.85 22.30 8.73
N GLU A 205 12.72 21.79 9.23
CA GLU A 205 12.68 20.55 10.00
C GLU A 205 12.96 19.33 9.13
N HIS A 206 12.51 19.32 7.88
CA HIS A 206 12.85 18.26 6.93
C HIS A 206 14.38 18.19 6.69
N GLU A 207 15.00 19.34 6.43
CA GLU A 207 16.44 19.45 6.21
C GLU A 207 17.24 19.04 7.46
N ARG A 208 16.78 19.44 8.65
CA ARG A 208 17.39 19.09 9.93
C ARG A 208 17.37 17.58 10.21
N ILE A 209 16.22 16.95 9.99
CA ILE A 209 16.00 15.53 10.34
C ILE A 209 16.64 14.61 9.30
N PHE A 210 16.43 14.88 8.03
CA PHE A 210 16.84 13.98 6.95
C PHE A 210 18.28 14.19 6.50
N GLN A 211 18.79 15.41 6.55
CA GLN A 211 20.18 15.77 6.17
C GLN A 211 20.53 15.34 4.73
N CYS A 212 19.56 15.42 3.81
CA CYS A 212 19.72 15.03 2.42
C CYS A 212 18.80 15.85 1.51
N PRO A 213 18.99 15.81 0.18
CA PRO A 213 18.06 16.39 -0.78
C PRO A 213 16.65 15.80 -0.64
N ILE A 214 15.62 16.66 -0.76
CA ILE A 214 14.22 16.27 -0.65
C ILE A 214 13.47 16.72 -1.91
N VAL A 215 12.79 15.78 -2.54
CA VAL A 215 11.94 15.99 -3.72
C VAL A 215 10.48 15.91 -3.30
N PHE A 216 9.71 16.97 -3.53
CA PHE A 216 8.27 17.03 -3.30
C PHE A 216 7.49 16.86 -4.61
N ALA A 217 6.19 16.61 -4.55
CA ALA A 217 5.33 16.31 -5.69
C ALA A 217 5.85 15.15 -6.55
N ALA A 218 6.49 14.17 -5.92
CA ALA A 218 6.98 12.97 -6.56
C ALA A 218 5.86 11.95 -6.84
N THR A 219 6.11 10.97 -7.67
CA THR A 219 5.15 9.90 -7.98
C THR A 219 4.93 8.93 -6.83
N THR A 220 5.95 8.76 -5.97
CA THR A 220 5.95 7.83 -4.83
C THR A 220 6.56 8.48 -3.59
N ASN A 221 6.23 7.96 -2.40
CA ASN A 221 6.99 8.27 -1.19
C ASN A 221 8.17 7.30 -1.10
N GLU A 222 9.40 7.80 -1.11
CA GLU A 222 10.63 6.98 -1.16
C GLU A 222 11.73 7.54 -0.26
N VAL A 223 12.50 6.62 0.32
CA VAL A 223 13.81 6.89 0.92
C VAL A 223 14.85 6.11 0.13
N VAL A 224 15.89 6.79 -0.35
CA VAL A 224 17.00 6.19 -1.10
C VAL A 224 18.29 6.37 -0.29
N PHE A 225 19.07 5.31 -0.14
CA PHE A 225 20.35 5.35 0.56
C PHE A 225 21.34 4.32 0.00
N ASP A 226 22.63 4.49 0.28
CA ASP A 226 23.68 3.55 -0.15
C ASP A 226 23.44 2.17 0.48
N SER A 227 23.46 1.11 -0.35
CA SER A 227 23.22 -0.27 0.09
C SER A 227 24.21 -0.78 1.13
N VAL A 228 25.35 -0.12 1.29
CA VAL A 228 26.32 -0.44 2.35
C VAL A 228 25.67 -0.34 3.75
N TYR A 229 24.73 0.61 3.93
CA TYR A 229 24.03 0.78 5.21
C TYR A 229 23.11 -0.41 5.54
N SER A 230 22.60 -1.12 4.54
CA SER A 230 21.79 -2.34 4.77
C SER A 230 22.59 -3.43 5.48
N SER A 231 23.92 -3.44 5.34
CA SER A 231 24.82 -4.39 5.99
C SER A 231 25.23 -4.00 7.41
N LEU A 232 24.85 -2.79 7.88
CA LEU A 232 25.22 -2.34 9.23
C LEU A 232 24.57 -3.24 10.28
N PRO A 233 25.34 -3.70 11.28
CA PRO A 233 24.81 -4.50 12.38
C PRO A 233 23.89 -3.65 13.28
N ILE A 234 22.87 -4.25 13.83
CA ILE A 234 22.07 -3.66 14.91
C ILE A 234 22.74 -3.99 16.23
N MET A 235 23.23 -2.95 16.92
CA MET A 235 24.19 -3.08 18.01
C MET A 235 23.69 -3.82 19.25
N LYS A 236 22.37 -3.88 19.48
CA LYS A 236 21.76 -4.53 20.64
C LYS A 236 20.86 -5.70 20.25
N ALA A 237 21.03 -6.25 19.05
CA ALA A 237 20.25 -7.36 18.57
C ALA A 237 20.49 -8.62 19.42
N ASP A 238 19.41 -9.30 19.78
CA ASP A 238 19.43 -10.63 20.40
C ASP A 238 18.91 -11.67 19.39
N PRO A 239 19.78 -12.55 18.85
CA PRO A 239 19.37 -13.56 17.88
C PRO A 239 18.34 -14.55 18.41
N SER A 240 18.39 -14.87 19.72
CA SER A 240 17.44 -15.80 20.34
C SER A 240 16.06 -15.18 20.45
N LEU A 241 16.00 -13.92 20.88
CA LEU A 241 14.77 -13.14 20.93
C LEU A 241 14.23 -12.90 19.53
N CYS A 242 15.09 -12.60 18.56
CA CYS A 242 14.72 -12.46 17.16
C CYS A 242 13.99 -13.70 16.61
N ALA A 243 14.55 -14.89 16.85
CA ALA A 243 13.94 -16.16 16.41
C ALA A 243 12.59 -16.44 17.11
N LEU A 244 12.43 -16.03 18.38
CA LEU A 244 11.15 -16.13 19.09
C LEU A 244 10.10 -15.20 18.49
N LEU A 245 10.49 -13.94 18.23
CA LEU A 245 9.62 -12.92 17.65
C LEU A 245 9.20 -13.30 16.21
N ASP A 246 10.10 -13.85 15.39
CA ASP A 246 9.79 -14.32 14.04
C ASP A 246 8.72 -15.44 14.06
N ARG A 247 8.79 -16.37 15.03
CA ARG A 247 7.73 -17.40 15.19
C ARG A 247 6.40 -16.78 15.60
N HIS A 248 6.41 -15.91 16.61
CA HIS A 248 5.20 -15.26 17.08
C HIS A 248 4.57 -14.36 16.00
N ALA A 249 5.37 -13.58 15.31
CA ALA A 249 4.90 -12.79 14.16
C ALA A 249 4.31 -13.67 13.05
N GLY A 250 4.92 -14.85 12.78
CA GLY A 250 4.39 -15.83 11.84
C GLY A 250 3.01 -16.38 12.25
N GLU A 251 2.81 -16.66 13.55
CA GLU A 251 1.52 -17.08 14.10
C GLU A 251 0.46 -15.97 14.02
N LEU A 252 0.85 -14.72 14.30
CA LEU A 252 -0.03 -13.57 14.15
C LEU A 252 -0.43 -13.36 12.67
N LEU A 253 0.52 -13.41 11.73
CA LEU A 253 0.24 -13.32 10.30
C LEU A 253 -0.72 -14.41 9.82
N ALA A 254 -0.67 -15.61 10.39
CA ALA A 254 -1.58 -16.69 10.04
C ALA A 254 -3.03 -16.42 10.48
N ARG A 255 -3.24 -15.57 11.50
CA ARG A 255 -4.56 -15.16 11.98
C ARG A 255 -5.17 -14.03 11.14
N TYR A 256 -4.33 -13.20 10.52
CA TYR A 256 -4.80 -12.16 9.61
C TYR A 256 -4.96 -12.76 8.21
N PRO A 257 -6.06 -12.48 7.50
CA PRO A 257 -6.19 -12.89 6.10
C PRO A 257 -4.95 -12.42 5.33
N ARG A 258 -4.42 -13.25 4.45
CA ARG A 258 -3.25 -12.93 3.61
C ARG A 258 -3.54 -11.84 2.56
N GLU A 259 -4.26 -10.80 2.95
CA GLU A 259 -4.58 -9.64 2.08
C GLU A 259 -3.34 -8.80 1.75
N ASP A 260 -2.21 -9.03 2.46
CA ASP A 260 -0.99 -8.23 2.31
C ASP A 260 0.19 -8.97 1.63
N SER A 261 -0.07 -10.11 1.00
CA SER A 261 0.96 -10.68 0.13
C SER A 261 1.18 -9.72 -1.05
N LEU A 262 2.41 -9.68 -1.60
CA LEU A 262 2.69 -8.95 -2.84
C LEU A 262 1.63 -9.26 -3.91
N VAL A 263 1.16 -10.51 -3.96
CA VAL A 263 0.12 -11.00 -4.86
C VAL A 263 -1.21 -10.25 -4.63
N GLU A 264 -1.66 -10.09 -3.39
CA GLU A 264 -2.91 -9.37 -3.08
C GLU A 264 -2.80 -7.87 -3.38
N ARG A 265 -1.63 -7.29 -3.17
CA ARG A 265 -1.35 -5.89 -3.53
C ARG A 265 -1.42 -5.67 -5.03
N ILE A 266 -0.84 -6.60 -5.79
CA ILE A 266 -0.94 -6.58 -7.25
C ILE A 266 -2.39 -6.77 -7.68
N ARG A 267 -3.15 -7.67 -7.05
CA ARG A 267 -4.58 -7.83 -7.32
C ARG A 267 -5.38 -6.55 -7.07
N ALA A 268 -5.09 -5.84 -5.98
CA ALA A 268 -5.71 -4.55 -5.69
C ALA A 268 -5.41 -3.52 -6.80
N LEU A 269 -4.14 -3.35 -7.18
CA LEU A 269 -3.75 -2.46 -8.26
C LEU A 269 -4.37 -2.87 -9.62
N LEU A 270 -4.33 -4.16 -9.96
CA LEU A 270 -4.94 -4.66 -11.20
C LEU A 270 -6.44 -4.40 -11.25
N LYS A 271 -7.13 -4.48 -10.10
CA LYS A 271 -8.55 -4.16 -10.01
C LYS A 271 -8.84 -2.70 -10.35
N ASP A 272 -8.01 -1.79 -9.85
CA ASP A 272 -8.14 -0.36 -10.13
C ASP A 272 -7.81 -0.05 -11.58
N GLU A 273 -6.74 -0.64 -12.12
CA GLU A 273 -6.33 -0.45 -13.52
C GLU A 273 -7.32 -1.06 -14.54
N LEU A 274 -7.98 -2.14 -14.22
CA LEU A 274 -9.02 -2.71 -15.08
C LEU A 274 -10.25 -1.82 -15.21
N ASN A 275 -10.44 -0.83 -14.34
CA ASN A 275 -11.54 0.14 -14.41
C ASN A 275 -11.28 1.32 -15.37
N GLY A 276 -10.34 1.22 -16.30
CA GLY A 276 -10.06 2.22 -17.34
C GLY A 276 -8.62 2.71 -17.39
N GLY A 277 -7.72 2.08 -16.63
CA GLY A 277 -6.28 2.33 -16.65
C GLY A 277 -5.49 1.33 -17.50
N ASP A 278 -4.19 1.26 -17.26
CA ASP A 278 -3.25 0.35 -17.90
C ASP A 278 -2.78 -0.72 -16.90
N ALA A 279 -3.32 -1.92 -17.03
CA ALA A 279 -2.99 -3.08 -16.20
C ALA A 279 -1.68 -3.78 -16.63
N SER A 280 -0.74 -3.10 -17.33
CA SER A 280 0.54 -3.66 -17.74
C SER A 280 1.46 -3.94 -16.53
N LEU A 281 2.40 -4.86 -16.74
CA LEU A 281 3.41 -5.20 -15.72
C LEU A 281 4.24 -3.97 -15.33
N GLU A 282 4.54 -3.11 -16.31
CA GLU A 282 5.33 -1.91 -16.16
C GLU A 282 4.65 -0.90 -15.24
N VAL A 283 3.37 -0.61 -15.48
CA VAL A 283 2.58 0.33 -14.66
C VAL A 283 2.39 -0.19 -13.24
N VAL A 284 2.07 -1.49 -13.09
CA VAL A 284 1.94 -2.10 -11.76
C VAL A 284 3.28 -2.10 -11.00
N ALA A 285 4.40 -2.35 -11.69
CA ALA A 285 5.73 -2.30 -11.09
C ALA A 285 6.09 -0.87 -10.66
N GLU A 286 5.82 0.13 -11.50
CA GLU A 286 6.03 1.55 -11.18
C GLU A 286 5.24 1.97 -9.94
N LYS A 287 3.95 1.63 -9.86
CA LYS A 287 3.10 1.90 -8.69
C LYS A 287 3.56 1.20 -7.41
N LEU A 288 4.26 0.08 -7.55
CA LEU A 288 4.89 -0.65 -6.43
C LEU A 288 6.31 -0.16 -6.13
N GLY A 289 6.80 0.88 -6.83
CA GLY A 289 8.15 1.42 -6.64
C GLY A 289 9.28 0.45 -6.98
N MET A 290 9.07 -0.46 -7.93
CA MET A 290 10.07 -1.45 -8.34
C MET A 290 10.14 -1.60 -9.85
N SER A 291 11.25 -2.20 -10.36
CA SER A 291 11.35 -2.53 -11.78
C SER A 291 10.44 -3.69 -12.17
N ALA A 292 9.96 -3.73 -13.43
CA ALA A 292 9.16 -4.83 -13.97
C ALA A 292 9.87 -6.20 -13.80
N ARG A 293 11.19 -6.24 -13.96
CA ARG A 293 12.02 -7.42 -13.75
C ARG A 293 11.99 -7.90 -12.28
N THR A 294 12.06 -6.97 -11.34
CA THR A 294 11.99 -7.29 -9.91
C THR A 294 10.61 -7.81 -9.54
N LEU A 295 9.55 -7.16 -10.03
CA LEU A 295 8.17 -7.61 -9.82
C LEU A 295 7.96 -9.03 -10.36
N GLN A 296 8.40 -9.29 -11.60
CA GLN A 296 8.29 -10.61 -12.23
C GLN A 296 9.03 -11.70 -11.43
N ARG A 297 10.26 -11.42 -10.95
CA ARG A 297 11.02 -12.35 -10.11
C ARG A 297 10.31 -12.65 -8.79
N LYS A 298 9.77 -11.63 -8.11
CA LYS A 298 9.04 -11.78 -6.84
C LYS A 298 7.76 -12.59 -7.04
N LEU A 299 7.01 -12.36 -8.11
CA LEU A 299 5.82 -13.14 -8.45
C LEU A 299 6.17 -14.62 -8.73
N HIS A 300 7.22 -14.86 -9.48
CA HIS A 300 7.70 -16.23 -9.73
C HIS A 300 8.08 -16.94 -8.42
N THR A 301 8.74 -16.26 -7.49
CA THR A 301 9.04 -16.79 -6.15
C THR A 301 7.77 -17.08 -5.33
N SER A 302 6.70 -16.35 -5.58
CA SER A 302 5.37 -16.58 -4.97
C SER A 302 4.54 -17.64 -5.71
N GLY A 303 5.11 -18.30 -6.72
CA GLY A 303 4.46 -19.38 -7.48
C GLY A 303 3.39 -18.90 -8.47
N THR A 304 3.44 -17.63 -8.91
CA THR A 304 2.48 -17.05 -9.87
C THR A 304 3.17 -16.07 -10.83
N SER A 305 2.41 -15.52 -11.75
CA SER A 305 2.85 -14.48 -12.68
C SER A 305 1.82 -13.34 -12.76
N HIS A 306 2.25 -12.17 -13.22
CA HIS A 306 1.36 -11.02 -13.48
C HIS A 306 0.22 -11.41 -14.44
N GLN A 307 0.52 -12.18 -15.50
CA GLN A 307 -0.47 -12.61 -16.47
C GLN A 307 -1.52 -13.55 -15.87
N GLU A 308 -1.11 -14.46 -14.98
CA GLU A 308 -2.03 -15.36 -14.28
C GLU A 308 -2.97 -14.58 -13.35
N LEU A 309 -2.43 -13.63 -12.57
CA LEU A 309 -3.25 -12.78 -11.71
C LEU A 309 -4.25 -11.92 -12.50
N LEU A 310 -3.80 -11.33 -13.61
CA LEU A 310 -4.64 -10.55 -14.50
C LEU A 310 -5.73 -11.41 -15.13
N ASP A 311 -5.41 -12.63 -15.57
CA ASP A 311 -6.37 -13.59 -16.14
C ASP A 311 -7.40 -14.05 -15.09
N GLU A 312 -6.99 -14.31 -13.85
CA GLU A 312 -7.89 -14.65 -12.75
C GLU A 312 -8.90 -13.53 -12.48
N MET A 313 -8.43 -12.30 -12.35
CA MET A 313 -9.29 -11.15 -12.08
C MET A 313 -10.25 -10.86 -13.24
N ARG A 314 -9.74 -10.91 -14.47
CA ARG A 314 -10.59 -10.78 -15.67
C ARG A 314 -11.66 -11.85 -15.71
N ARG A 315 -11.35 -13.08 -15.35
CA ARG A 315 -12.31 -14.18 -15.29
C ARG A 315 -13.40 -13.92 -14.25
N GLU A 316 -13.04 -13.50 -13.04
CA GLU A 316 -13.99 -13.20 -11.97
C GLU A 316 -14.96 -12.08 -12.36
N LEU A 317 -14.42 -10.98 -12.87
CA LEU A 317 -15.22 -9.86 -13.35
C LEU A 317 -16.09 -10.23 -14.56
N ALA A 318 -15.54 -11.02 -15.50
CA ALA A 318 -16.29 -11.51 -16.66
C ALA A 318 -17.51 -12.32 -16.24
N VAL A 319 -17.33 -13.26 -15.31
CA VAL A 319 -18.44 -14.11 -14.77
C VAL A 319 -19.50 -13.25 -14.12
N ARG A 320 -19.10 -12.22 -13.39
CA ARG A 320 -20.01 -11.29 -12.73
C ARG A 320 -20.79 -10.44 -13.76
N TYR A 321 -20.08 -9.78 -14.68
CA TYR A 321 -20.70 -8.91 -15.69
C TYR A 321 -21.60 -9.68 -16.67
N LEU A 322 -21.25 -10.92 -17.03
CA LEU A 322 -22.07 -11.73 -17.91
C LEU A 322 -23.40 -12.22 -17.25
N ARG A 323 -23.51 -12.18 -15.93
CA ARG A 323 -24.75 -12.49 -15.20
C ARG A 323 -25.70 -11.30 -15.14
N GLU A 324 -25.22 -10.09 -15.39
CA GLU A 324 -26.05 -8.89 -15.34
C GLU A 324 -26.97 -8.81 -16.57
N PRO A 325 -28.29 -8.66 -16.34
CA PRO A 325 -29.23 -8.49 -17.45
C PRO A 325 -28.95 -7.20 -18.23
N GLY A 326 -28.91 -7.30 -19.55
CA GLY A 326 -28.79 -6.14 -20.45
C GLY A 326 -27.38 -5.71 -20.81
N MET A 327 -26.34 -6.23 -20.19
CA MET A 327 -24.95 -5.90 -20.56
C MET A 327 -24.52 -6.69 -21.81
N ALA A 328 -24.06 -6.01 -22.87
CA ALA A 328 -23.60 -6.67 -24.09
C ALA A 328 -22.24 -7.35 -23.89
N VAL A 329 -21.99 -8.48 -24.61
CA VAL A 329 -20.71 -9.20 -24.52
C VAL A 329 -19.52 -8.30 -24.94
N CYS A 330 -19.73 -7.40 -25.90
CA CYS A 330 -18.71 -6.44 -26.33
C CYS A 330 -18.41 -5.38 -25.24
N GLU A 331 -19.41 -4.95 -24.46
CA GLU A 331 -19.20 -4.08 -23.30
C GLU A 331 -18.37 -4.77 -22.23
N VAL A 332 -18.67 -6.05 -21.93
CA VAL A 332 -17.87 -6.85 -20.99
C VAL A 332 -16.42 -6.95 -21.45
N ALA A 333 -16.19 -7.21 -22.74
CA ALA A 333 -14.83 -7.26 -23.30
C ALA A 333 -14.08 -5.94 -23.11
N TYR A 334 -14.73 -4.82 -23.39
CA TYR A 334 -14.17 -3.49 -23.24
C TYR A 334 -13.83 -3.16 -21.77
N LEU A 335 -14.77 -3.41 -20.84
CA LEU A 335 -14.58 -3.19 -19.40
C LEU A 335 -13.43 -4.01 -18.80
N LEU A 336 -13.11 -5.15 -19.44
CA LEU A 336 -12.00 -6.00 -19.02
C LEU A 336 -10.67 -5.67 -19.72
N GLY A 337 -10.62 -4.54 -20.47
CA GLY A 337 -9.43 -4.07 -21.16
C GLY A 337 -9.03 -4.92 -22.38
N PHE A 338 -9.99 -5.54 -23.07
CA PHE A 338 -9.72 -6.21 -24.34
C PHE A 338 -9.97 -5.23 -25.51
N SER A 339 -8.99 -5.11 -26.38
CA SER A 339 -9.10 -4.28 -27.60
C SER A 339 -10.11 -4.85 -28.61
N GLU A 340 -10.35 -6.17 -28.57
CA GLU A 340 -11.26 -6.87 -29.46
C GLU A 340 -12.12 -7.90 -28.72
N SER A 341 -13.42 -7.93 -29.04
CA SER A 341 -14.36 -8.93 -28.49
C SER A 341 -13.94 -10.38 -28.81
N SER A 342 -13.30 -10.60 -29.95
CA SER A 342 -12.75 -11.90 -30.37
C SER A 342 -11.67 -12.42 -29.41
N ALA A 343 -10.80 -11.54 -28.93
CA ALA A 343 -9.77 -11.86 -27.95
C ALA A 343 -10.40 -12.26 -26.60
N PHE A 344 -11.40 -11.52 -26.14
CA PHE A 344 -12.17 -11.85 -24.95
C PHE A 344 -12.86 -13.22 -25.07
N HIS A 345 -13.51 -13.51 -26.19
CA HIS A 345 -14.16 -14.81 -26.42
C HIS A 345 -13.18 -15.99 -26.28
N ARG A 346 -11.98 -15.87 -26.87
CA ARG A 346 -10.93 -16.90 -26.74
C ARG A 346 -10.44 -17.04 -25.31
N ALA A 347 -10.19 -15.93 -24.62
CA ALA A 347 -9.73 -15.92 -23.24
C ALA A 347 -10.79 -16.52 -22.30
N PHE A 348 -12.04 -16.10 -22.41
CA PHE A 348 -13.14 -16.59 -21.57
C PHE A 348 -13.38 -18.09 -21.77
N LYS A 349 -13.30 -18.59 -23.01
CA LYS A 349 -13.40 -20.03 -23.29
C LYS A 349 -12.21 -20.81 -22.69
N ARG A 350 -10.99 -20.23 -22.71
CA ARG A 350 -9.83 -20.81 -22.06
C ARG A 350 -10.02 -20.91 -20.55
N TRP A 351 -10.59 -19.89 -19.91
CA TRP A 351 -10.75 -19.81 -18.45
C TRP A 351 -11.91 -20.68 -17.92
N THR A 352 -12.99 -20.82 -18.69
CA THR A 352 -14.25 -21.41 -18.20
C THR A 352 -14.71 -22.66 -18.96
N GLY A 353 -14.06 -22.99 -20.06
CA GLY A 353 -14.43 -24.07 -20.98
C GLY A 353 -15.64 -23.74 -21.86
N LYS A 354 -16.30 -22.58 -21.71
CA LYS A 354 -17.50 -22.15 -22.42
C LYS A 354 -17.30 -20.79 -23.08
N THR A 355 -18.04 -20.52 -24.14
CA THR A 355 -18.11 -19.17 -24.70
C THR A 355 -18.94 -18.24 -23.80
N PRO A 356 -18.74 -16.91 -23.85
CA PRO A 356 -19.56 -15.96 -23.10
C PRO A 356 -21.07 -16.11 -23.37
N SER A 357 -21.45 -16.38 -24.60
CA SER A 357 -22.85 -16.57 -25.01
C SER A 357 -23.45 -17.87 -24.46
N GLU A 358 -22.70 -18.96 -24.43
CA GLU A 358 -23.10 -20.22 -23.80
C GLU A 358 -23.24 -20.11 -22.28
N PHE A 359 -22.34 -19.31 -21.66
CA PHE A 359 -22.38 -19.07 -20.22
C PHE A 359 -23.60 -18.26 -19.78
N ARG A 360 -24.02 -17.27 -20.59
CA ARG A 360 -25.20 -16.42 -20.31
C ARG A 360 -26.53 -17.14 -20.44
N ARG A 361 -26.64 -18.19 -21.27
CA ARG A 361 -27.90 -18.92 -21.49
C ARG A 361 -28.38 -19.77 -20.31
N ARG A 362 -27.69 -19.72 -19.20
CA ARG A 362 -28.09 -20.36 -17.93
C ARG A 362 -28.67 -19.35 -16.96
#